data_1fe159ec8c87bd09fda105bbba6f60b6
#
_entry.id   1fe159ec8c87bd09fda105bbba6f60b6
#
_cell.length_a   1.000
_cell.length_b   1.000
_cell.length_c   1.000
_cell.angle_alpha   90.00
_cell.angle_beta   90.00
_cell.angle_gamma   90.00
#
_symmetry.space_group_name_H-M   'P 1'
#
loop_
_entity.id
_entity.type
_entity.pdbx_description
1 polymer ?
#
loop_
_entity_poly.entity_id
_entity_poly.type
_entity_poly.pdbx_seq_one_letter_code
_entity_poly.pdbx_strand_id
1 'polypeptide(L)'
;MLRKMLIACMACLFGLQTGVIQAEEKNESRQETTSTTEEETTKDRSEASEAKNDSTENRSEDSEQNKEKNIEEQKQNDVEKNQNSPIKDIAGHAAEKEIISLFDNKIISSTDGLFRPDEEITMAEFIVLLLKSKQIEPSTDGKSSFSDVPLQNWVAPYAETAFRLGIIQGTVENGKRTLNPNGLVERQELIAILNRASGKSGEVNNVKWSTTYHTLKNYPDSQDVPTWSQREYAYALQNEETQKALNGKLEPEKKVTRAETASQVYYSLFLPDKQEASSKNTTPVEFPYKRVLQVKTTAYDFTNGPTKGYLGWDLREGIVAVDPSVIPLGTHLYIEGYGYAVAADIGSKVKKNHIDLFMISPKQARDHGIKQAKVYILN
;
A
#
# COMPACT_ATOMS: atom_id res chain seq x y z
N MET A 1 -55.25 -11.94 32.31
CA MET A 1 -55.95 -12.64 31.18
C MET A 1 -54.94 -13.17 30.21
N LEU A 2 -54.93 -14.48 30.18
CA LEU A 2 -54.15 -15.34 29.28
C LEU A 2 -54.48 -15.10 27.79
N ARG A 3 -53.54 -15.17 26.90
CA ARG A 3 -53.64 -16.02 25.71
C ARG A 3 -52.23 -16.33 25.15
N LYS A 4 -51.91 -17.58 25.30
CA LYS A 4 -50.85 -18.35 24.59
C LYS A 4 -51.37 -18.71 23.20
N MET A 5 -50.47 -18.77 22.21
CA MET A 5 -50.53 -19.66 21.03
C MET A 5 -49.09 -19.74 20.52
N LEU A 6 -48.35 -20.77 20.71
CA LEU A 6 -48.25 -22.15 20.15
C LEU A 6 -48.11 -22.19 18.65
N ILE A 7 -46.89 -22.42 18.20
CA ILE A 7 -46.26 -23.52 17.40
C ILE A 7 -46.92 -23.86 16.05
N ALA A 8 -46.07 -23.88 15.01
CA ALA A 8 -46.06 -24.97 14.05
C ALA A 8 -44.68 -25.12 13.40
N CYS A 9 -44.04 -26.22 13.75
CA CYS A 9 -42.96 -26.89 13.05
C CYS A 9 -43.49 -27.54 11.80
N MET A 10 -42.89 -27.40 10.64
CA MET A 10 -43.11 -28.32 9.54
C MET A 10 -41.76 -28.65 8.88
N ALA A 11 -41.30 -29.83 9.19
CA ALA A 11 -40.27 -30.54 8.46
C ALA A 11 -40.90 -31.12 7.16
N CYS A 12 -40.22 -30.98 6.06
CA CYS A 12 -40.43 -31.84 4.89
C CYS A 12 -39.08 -32.45 4.48
N LEU A 13 -39.00 -33.74 4.80
CA LEU A 13 -38.13 -34.71 4.16
C LEU A 13 -38.64 -35.01 2.76
N PHE A 14 -37.78 -35.27 1.82
CA PHE A 14 -37.77 -36.12 0.61
C PHE A 14 -36.76 -35.48 -0.36
N GLY A 15 -35.81 -36.16 -0.97
CA GLY A 15 -35.55 -37.58 -1.17
C GLY A 15 -34.17 -37.69 -1.83
N LEU A 16 -33.53 -38.77 -1.48
CA LEU A 16 -32.29 -39.26 -2.09
C LEU A 16 -32.53 -39.65 -3.56
N GLN A 17 -31.64 -39.22 -4.45
CA GLN A 17 -31.36 -39.97 -5.66
C GLN A 17 -29.86 -40.01 -5.93
N THR A 18 -29.33 -41.17 -5.71
CA THR A 18 -28.00 -41.65 -6.09
C THR A 18 -27.93 -41.82 -7.61
N GLY A 19 -26.96 -41.16 -8.22
CA GLY A 19 -26.55 -41.40 -9.60
C GLY A 19 -25.07 -41.70 -9.64
N VAL A 20 -24.73 -42.98 -9.61
CA VAL A 20 -23.40 -43.51 -9.91
C VAL A 20 -23.24 -43.46 -11.42
N ILE A 21 -22.21 -42.80 -11.92
CA ILE A 21 -21.68 -43.04 -13.28
C ILE A 21 -20.21 -43.38 -13.14
N GLN A 22 -19.93 -44.60 -13.64
CA GLN A 22 -18.63 -45.24 -13.66
C GLN A 22 -17.65 -44.60 -14.59
N ALA A 23 -16.39 -44.80 -14.24
CA ALA A 23 -15.19 -44.56 -15.01
C ALA A 23 -15.18 -45.32 -16.34
N GLU A 24 -14.62 -44.72 -17.37
CA GLU A 24 -13.92 -45.40 -18.43
C GLU A 24 -12.49 -44.88 -18.53
N GLU A 25 -11.58 -45.75 -18.13
CA GLU A 25 -10.19 -45.72 -18.51
C GLU A 25 -10.08 -46.03 -20.01
N LYS A 26 -9.35 -45.24 -20.76
CA LYS A 26 -8.68 -45.66 -21.96
C LYS A 26 -7.20 -45.34 -21.89
N ASN A 27 -6.50 -46.44 -21.67
CA ASN A 27 -5.09 -46.64 -21.82
C ASN A 27 -4.80 -46.81 -23.32
N GLU A 28 -3.89 -46.00 -23.88
CA GLU A 28 -3.15 -46.42 -25.07
C GLU A 28 -1.71 -45.88 -24.99
N SER A 29 -0.86 -46.88 -25.01
CA SER A 29 0.56 -46.93 -24.87
C SER A 29 1.29 -46.67 -26.18
N ARG A 30 2.57 -46.30 -26.03
CA ARG A 30 3.75 -46.62 -26.90
C ARG A 30 3.98 -45.68 -28.08
N GLN A 31 5.14 -45.09 -28.24
CA GLN A 31 6.41 -45.74 -28.56
C GLN A 31 7.62 -44.81 -28.32
N GLU A 32 8.64 -45.39 -27.73
CA GLU A 32 10.03 -44.96 -27.76
C GLU A 32 10.60 -44.94 -29.23
N THR A 33 11.47 -43.98 -29.49
CA THR A 33 12.61 -44.23 -30.39
C THR A 33 13.83 -43.43 -29.94
N THR A 34 14.80 -44.19 -29.50
CA THR A 34 16.21 -43.86 -29.30
C THR A 34 16.95 -43.74 -30.66
N SER A 35 17.92 -42.80 -30.73
CA SER A 35 19.20 -42.98 -31.46
C SER A 35 20.11 -41.79 -31.06
N THR A 36 21.09 -41.98 -30.39
CA THR A 36 22.48 -42.37 -30.33
C THR A 36 23.37 -41.82 -31.47
N THR A 37 24.47 -41.19 -30.99
CA THR A 37 25.85 -41.06 -31.54
C THR A 37 26.03 -40.18 -32.78
N GLU A 38 27.09 -39.39 -32.98
CA GLU A 38 28.53 -39.58 -32.68
C GLU A 38 29.32 -38.26 -32.75
N GLU A 39 30.45 -38.27 -32.08
CA GLU A 39 31.58 -37.36 -32.13
C GLU A 39 32.12 -37.11 -33.54
N GLU A 40 32.71 -35.97 -33.79
CA GLU A 40 34.07 -35.92 -34.36
C GLU A 40 34.76 -34.56 -34.22
N THR A 41 35.95 -34.66 -33.73
CA THR A 41 37.02 -33.69 -33.62
C THR A 41 37.61 -33.34 -34.99
N THR A 42 38.06 -32.09 -35.22
CA THR A 42 39.34 -31.83 -35.90
C THR A 42 39.94 -30.47 -35.50
N LYS A 43 41.23 -30.57 -35.21
CA LYS A 43 42.22 -29.51 -35.09
C LYS A 43 42.55 -28.90 -36.47
N ASP A 44 42.97 -27.67 -36.56
CA ASP A 44 44.34 -27.17 -36.89
C ASP A 44 44.29 -25.65 -37.14
N ARG A 45 45.11 -24.86 -36.46
CA ARG A 45 46.42 -24.30 -36.74
C ARG A 45 46.48 -23.22 -37.85
N SER A 46 46.88 -22.01 -37.48
CA SER A 46 48.08 -21.28 -37.78
C SER A 46 47.92 -19.79 -37.53
N GLU A 47 48.70 -19.27 -36.61
CA GLU A 47 49.89 -18.39 -36.78
C GLU A 47 49.62 -16.95 -37.25
N ALA A 48 49.95 -16.06 -36.32
CA ALA A 48 50.77 -14.86 -36.39
C ALA A 48 50.28 -13.62 -37.14
N SER A 49 50.11 -12.56 -36.39
CA SER A 49 50.95 -11.38 -36.59
C SER A 49 50.81 -10.39 -35.39
N GLU A 50 51.96 -10.09 -34.80
CA GLU A 50 52.19 -9.01 -33.86
C GLU A 50 51.93 -7.66 -34.52
N ALA A 51 51.20 -6.78 -33.81
CA ALA A 51 51.40 -5.35 -33.92
C ALA A 51 51.12 -4.71 -32.56
N LYS A 52 52.17 -4.17 -31.98
CA LYS A 52 52.17 -3.31 -30.79
C LYS A 52 51.24 -2.13 -30.98
N ASN A 53 50.42 -1.86 -29.98
CA ASN A 53 50.11 -0.48 -29.62
C ASN A 53 49.95 -0.35 -28.10
N ASP A 54 51.02 0.21 -27.55
CA ASP A 54 51.12 0.75 -26.20
C ASP A 54 50.33 2.05 -26.16
N SER A 55 49.40 2.16 -25.23
CA SER A 55 48.85 3.39 -24.62
C SER A 55 47.34 3.27 -24.29
N THR A 56 46.99 2.56 -23.20
CA THR A 56 45.67 2.74 -22.51
C THR A 56 45.67 2.11 -21.10
N GLU A 57 46.67 2.38 -20.30
CA GLU A 57 46.70 1.90 -18.90
C GLU A 57 46.60 3.00 -17.84
N ASN A 58 46.37 4.29 -18.20
CA ASN A 58 46.34 5.39 -17.22
C ASN A 58 44.95 6.09 -17.07
N ARG A 59 43.82 5.41 -17.45
CA ARG A 59 42.49 6.03 -17.33
C ARG A 59 41.49 5.27 -16.44
N SER A 60 41.88 4.09 -15.95
CA SER A 60 41.06 3.29 -15.04
C SER A 60 41.33 3.53 -13.55
N GLU A 61 42.53 3.87 -13.17
CA GLU A 61 42.91 4.08 -11.76
C GLU A 61 42.39 5.41 -11.19
N ASP A 62 42.36 6.48 -11.98
CA ASP A 62 41.80 7.78 -11.54
C ASP A 62 40.26 7.76 -11.36
N SER A 63 39.56 6.84 -12.03
CA SER A 63 38.10 6.73 -11.89
C SER A 63 37.69 5.88 -10.68
N GLU A 64 38.49 4.94 -10.26
CA GLU A 64 38.27 4.13 -9.05
C GLU A 64 38.68 4.89 -7.79
N GLN A 65 39.81 5.59 -7.79
CA GLN A 65 40.22 6.42 -6.67
C GLN A 65 39.26 7.59 -6.39
N ASN A 66 38.64 8.17 -7.43
CA ASN A 66 37.60 9.19 -7.25
C ASN A 66 36.26 8.62 -6.73
N LYS A 67 35.93 7.36 -7.06
CA LYS A 67 34.77 6.68 -6.49
C LYS A 67 34.99 6.32 -5.02
N GLU A 68 36.15 5.83 -4.67
CA GLU A 68 36.48 5.50 -3.27
C GLU A 68 36.56 6.75 -2.39
N LYS A 69 37.15 7.84 -2.86
CA LYS A 69 37.14 9.13 -2.13
C LYS A 69 35.72 9.67 -1.92
N ASN A 70 34.87 9.62 -2.93
CA ASN A 70 33.48 10.04 -2.80
C ASN A 70 32.68 9.15 -1.83
N ILE A 71 32.98 7.84 -1.75
CA ILE A 71 32.37 6.92 -0.80
C ILE A 71 32.87 7.17 0.62
N GLU A 72 34.15 7.51 0.80
CA GLU A 72 34.70 7.86 2.12
C GLU A 72 34.21 9.24 2.60
N GLU A 73 34.12 10.24 1.74
CA GLU A 73 33.54 11.54 2.07
C GLU A 73 32.05 11.44 2.39
N GLN A 74 31.29 10.61 1.69
CA GLN A 74 29.91 10.33 2.04
C GLN A 74 29.78 9.59 3.38
N LYS A 75 30.64 8.61 3.65
CA LYS A 75 30.67 7.92 4.95
C LYS A 75 31.07 8.85 6.09
N GLN A 76 32.03 9.74 5.90
CA GLN A 76 32.42 10.73 6.92
C GLN A 76 31.31 11.76 7.16
N ASN A 77 30.66 12.26 6.13
CA ASN A 77 29.52 13.17 6.26
C ASN A 77 28.30 12.51 6.93
N ASP A 78 28.07 11.21 6.69
CA ASP A 78 27.03 10.45 7.37
C ASP A 78 27.37 10.18 8.84
N VAL A 79 28.66 9.98 9.19
CA VAL A 79 29.11 9.80 10.57
C VAL A 79 29.07 11.12 11.37
N GLU A 80 29.43 12.25 10.77
CA GLU A 80 29.32 13.56 11.44
C GLU A 80 27.85 14.00 11.62
N LYS A 81 26.97 13.67 10.68
CA LYS A 81 25.54 13.92 10.80
C LYS A 81 24.87 13.08 11.89
N ASN A 82 25.37 11.86 12.11
CA ASN A 82 24.89 10.97 13.15
C ASN A 82 25.28 11.37 14.58
N GLN A 83 26.41 12.05 14.76
CA GLN A 83 26.84 12.52 16.09
C GLN A 83 25.99 13.69 16.62
N ASN A 84 25.19 14.33 15.77
CA ASN A 84 24.29 15.44 16.10
C ASN A 84 22.81 15.08 15.98
N SER A 85 22.46 13.80 15.89
CA SER A 85 21.04 13.39 15.85
C SER A 85 20.33 13.82 17.14
N PRO A 86 19.19 14.49 17.04
CA PRO A 86 18.37 14.83 18.21
C PRO A 86 17.75 13.58 18.87
N ILE A 87 17.91 12.39 18.26
CA ILE A 87 17.45 11.10 18.76
C ILE A 87 18.68 10.26 19.10
N LYS A 88 18.84 9.92 20.37
CA LYS A 88 20.07 9.33 20.91
C LYS A 88 20.15 7.82 20.84
N ASP A 89 19.00 7.14 20.76
CA ASP A 89 18.86 5.70 20.92
C ASP A 89 18.61 4.94 19.59
N ILE A 90 18.89 5.58 18.47
CA ILE A 90 18.73 4.97 17.13
C ILE A 90 20.06 4.76 16.40
N ALA A 91 21.16 5.24 16.96
CA ALA A 91 22.48 5.15 16.33
C ALA A 91 22.87 3.68 16.09
N GLY A 92 23.13 3.32 14.83
CA GLY A 92 23.43 1.95 14.41
C GLY A 92 22.23 1.00 14.35
N HIS A 93 21.03 1.47 14.64
CA HIS A 93 19.81 0.67 14.47
C HIS A 93 19.49 0.49 12.99
N ALA A 94 18.97 -0.69 12.60
CA ALA A 94 18.66 -1.02 11.20
C ALA A 94 17.69 -0.02 10.53
N ALA A 95 16.78 0.57 11.29
CA ALA A 95 15.78 1.56 10.83
C ALA A 95 16.23 3.01 11.07
N GLU A 96 17.50 3.28 11.37
CA GLU A 96 17.98 4.61 11.70
C GLU A 96 17.66 5.65 10.62
N LYS A 97 17.88 5.31 9.36
CA LYS A 97 17.66 6.23 8.23
C LYS A 97 16.19 6.61 8.05
N GLU A 98 15.29 5.63 8.15
CA GLU A 98 13.86 5.83 8.06
C GLU A 98 13.35 6.69 9.21
N ILE A 99 13.81 6.41 10.43
CA ILE A 99 13.43 7.15 11.64
C ILE A 99 13.90 8.60 11.53
N ILE A 100 15.16 8.85 11.15
CA ILE A 100 15.69 10.20 10.94
C ILE A 100 14.87 10.93 9.88
N SER A 101 14.59 10.29 8.75
CA SER A 101 13.81 10.92 7.69
C SER A 101 12.41 11.30 8.14
N LEU A 102 11.72 10.44 8.89
CA LEU A 102 10.39 10.75 9.43
C LEU A 102 10.45 11.85 10.51
N PHE A 103 11.53 11.91 11.29
CA PHE A 103 11.74 12.94 12.30
C PHE A 103 11.98 14.31 11.66
N ASP A 104 12.88 14.40 10.69
CA ASP A 104 13.20 15.64 9.96
C ASP A 104 11.96 16.23 9.27
N ASN A 105 11.03 15.37 8.86
CA ASN A 105 9.75 15.77 8.28
C ASN A 105 8.63 15.97 9.30
N LYS A 106 8.93 15.96 10.61
CA LYS A 106 7.99 16.20 11.71
C LYS A 106 6.84 15.19 11.79
N ILE A 107 7.01 14.01 11.21
CA ILE A 107 6.05 12.92 11.25
C ILE A 107 6.10 12.22 12.59
N ILE A 108 7.33 11.96 13.08
CA ILE A 108 7.57 11.47 14.43
C ILE A 108 8.21 12.57 15.29
N SER A 109 8.10 12.42 16.59
CA SER A 109 8.77 13.26 17.58
C SER A 109 9.50 12.38 18.57
N SER A 110 10.58 12.90 19.14
CA SER A 110 11.25 12.25 20.27
C SER A 110 10.80 12.89 21.58
N THR A 111 10.69 12.09 22.63
CA THR A 111 10.50 12.55 23.99
C THR A 111 11.82 12.29 24.72
N ASP A 112 12.36 13.28 25.39
CA ASP A 112 13.65 13.18 26.10
C ASP A 112 14.85 12.86 25.18
N GLY A 113 14.72 13.09 23.87
CA GLY A 113 15.70 12.72 22.85
C GLY A 113 15.75 11.23 22.57
N LEU A 114 14.68 10.47 22.90
CA LEU A 114 14.57 9.04 22.67
C LEU A 114 13.40 8.73 21.72
N PHE A 115 13.60 7.74 20.86
CA PHE A 115 12.56 7.18 19.97
C PHE A 115 12.04 5.85 20.50
N ARG A 116 12.86 5.09 21.23
CA ARG A 116 12.59 3.76 21.76
C ARG A 116 12.27 2.76 20.62
N PRO A 117 13.23 2.51 19.73
CA PRO A 117 13.00 1.76 18.48
C PRO A 117 12.47 0.34 18.72
N ASP A 118 12.94 -0.33 19.76
CA ASP A 118 12.60 -1.73 20.07
C ASP A 118 11.35 -1.90 20.93
N GLU A 119 10.76 -0.81 21.44
CA GLU A 119 9.48 -0.88 22.13
C GLU A 119 8.34 -1.16 21.15
N GLU A 120 7.36 -1.96 21.58
CA GLU A 120 6.16 -2.23 20.81
C GLU A 120 5.29 -0.98 20.69
N ILE A 121 4.63 -0.79 19.53
CA ILE A 121 3.81 0.38 19.27
C ILE A 121 2.34 0.14 19.63
N THR A 122 1.70 1.14 20.22
CA THR A 122 0.26 1.11 20.47
C THR A 122 -0.55 1.49 19.23
N MET A 123 -1.83 1.07 19.18
CA MET A 123 -2.74 1.46 18.10
C MET A 123 -2.91 2.98 17.99
N ALA A 124 -2.97 3.68 19.11
CA ALA A 124 -3.06 5.14 19.15
C ALA A 124 -1.84 5.80 18.50
N GLU A 125 -0.62 5.37 18.85
CA GLU A 125 0.62 5.89 18.27
C GLU A 125 0.70 5.60 16.77
N PHE A 126 0.33 4.40 16.37
CA PHE A 126 0.32 4.01 14.97
C PHE A 126 -0.63 4.86 14.12
N ILE A 127 -1.84 5.11 14.57
CA ILE A 127 -2.80 5.98 13.88
C ILE A 127 -2.25 7.40 13.71
N VAL A 128 -1.62 7.95 14.74
CA VAL A 128 -0.99 9.27 14.67
C VAL A 128 0.12 9.30 13.63
N LEU A 129 0.99 8.28 13.65
CA LEU A 129 2.08 8.14 12.68
C LEU A 129 1.54 8.07 11.24
N LEU A 130 0.50 7.29 10.99
CA LEU A 130 -0.16 7.16 9.70
C LEU A 130 -0.71 8.50 9.19
N LEU A 131 -1.53 9.18 10.00
CA LEU A 131 -2.15 10.43 9.55
C LEU A 131 -1.12 11.53 9.31
N LYS A 132 -0.08 11.62 10.16
CA LYS A 132 1.01 12.56 9.97
C LYS A 132 1.82 12.25 8.70
N SER A 133 2.11 10.98 8.41
CA SER A 133 2.86 10.60 7.20
C SER A 133 2.10 10.94 5.91
N LYS A 134 0.78 10.90 5.97
CA LYS A 134 -0.13 11.30 4.88
C LYS A 134 -0.49 12.80 4.91
N GLN A 135 0.06 13.57 5.86
CA GLN A 135 -0.25 14.99 6.06
C GLN A 135 -1.76 15.26 6.23
N ILE A 136 -2.47 14.32 6.87
CA ILE A 136 -3.91 14.41 7.13
C ILE A 136 -4.13 15.06 8.49
N GLU A 137 -4.83 16.20 8.49
CA GLU A 137 -5.19 16.87 9.73
C GLU A 137 -6.30 16.11 10.46
N PRO A 138 -6.12 15.76 11.75
CA PRO A 138 -7.13 15.06 12.52
C PRO A 138 -8.31 15.98 12.81
N SER A 139 -9.52 15.43 12.74
CA SER A 139 -10.75 16.16 13.00
C SER A 139 -11.84 15.25 13.54
N THR A 140 -12.78 15.80 14.29
CA THR A 140 -13.99 15.11 14.75
C THR A 140 -15.23 15.96 14.44
N ASP A 141 -16.35 15.30 14.17
CA ASP A 141 -17.66 15.92 13.99
C ASP A 141 -18.46 16.00 15.30
N GLY A 142 -17.81 15.77 16.43
CA GLY A 142 -18.46 15.76 17.76
C GLY A 142 -19.10 14.42 18.10
N LYS A 143 -18.82 13.36 17.33
CA LYS A 143 -19.25 11.99 17.60
C LYS A 143 -18.05 11.09 17.82
N SER A 144 -18.23 10.04 18.61
CA SER A 144 -17.27 8.97 18.74
C SER A 144 -17.83 7.69 18.14
N SER A 145 -17.11 7.14 17.17
CA SER A 145 -17.43 5.86 16.53
C SER A 145 -16.97 4.66 17.37
N PHE A 146 -16.10 4.91 18.35
CA PHE A 146 -15.53 3.89 19.22
C PHE A 146 -15.98 4.09 20.66
N SER A 147 -16.57 3.05 21.26
CA SER A 147 -17.12 3.13 22.61
C SER A 147 -16.06 3.26 23.70
N ASP A 148 -14.81 2.89 23.41
CA ASP A 148 -13.65 2.96 24.29
C ASP A 148 -12.75 4.18 24.03
N VAL A 149 -13.13 5.06 23.10
CA VAL A 149 -12.43 6.32 22.79
C VAL A 149 -13.40 7.48 22.94
N PRO A 150 -13.65 7.98 24.16
CA PRO A 150 -14.51 9.14 24.37
C PRO A 150 -13.92 10.39 23.70
N LEU A 151 -14.76 11.36 23.34
CA LEU A 151 -14.33 12.58 22.63
C LEU A 151 -13.24 13.38 23.35
N GLN A 152 -13.16 13.26 24.68
CA GLN A 152 -12.12 13.91 25.49
C GLN A 152 -10.76 13.21 25.41
N ASN A 153 -10.73 12.01 24.87
CA ASN A 153 -9.47 11.31 24.66
C ASN A 153 -8.67 12.02 23.57
N TRP A 154 -7.39 12.25 23.81
CA TRP A 154 -6.50 12.94 22.89
C TRP A 154 -6.40 12.28 21.51
N VAL A 155 -6.59 10.95 21.44
CA VAL A 155 -6.56 10.20 20.19
C VAL A 155 -7.87 10.28 19.41
N ALA A 156 -8.97 10.74 20.01
CA ALA A 156 -10.29 10.73 19.37
C ALA A 156 -10.33 11.41 18.00
N PRO A 157 -9.75 12.60 17.77
CA PRO A 157 -9.73 13.21 16.45
C PRO A 157 -8.98 12.38 15.41
N TYR A 158 -7.90 11.73 15.81
CA TYR A 158 -7.12 10.83 14.94
C TYR A 158 -7.89 9.55 14.62
N ALA A 159 -8.47 8.91 15.62
CA ALA A 159 -9.27 7.70 15.47
C ALA A 159 -10.48 7.94 14.56
N GLU A 160 -11.25 9.01 14.79
CA GLU A 160 -12.41 9.38 13.96
C GLU A 160 -12.00 9.68 12.51
N THR A 161 -10.90 10.39 12.32
CA THR A 161 -10.38 10.67 10.98
C THR A 161 -9.97 9.37 10.26
N ALA A 162 -9.19 8.52 10.90
CA ALA A 162 -8.75 7.25 10.31
C ALA A 162 -9.93 6.31 10.04
N PHE A 163 -10.94 6.29 10.91
CA PHE A 163 -12.16 5.52 10.71
C PHE A 163 -12.99 6.05 9.52
N ARG A 164 -13.23 7.34 9.47
CA ARG A 164 -13.98 8.00 8.39
C ARG A 164 -13.29 7.79 7.01
N LEU A 165 -11.97 7.74 7.00
CA LEU A 165 -11.18 7.43 5.80
C LEU A 165 -11.14 5.94 5.45
N GLY A 166 -11.74 5.07 6.28
CA GLY A 166 -11.71 3.62 6.07
C GLY A 166 -10.35 2.97 6.32
N ILE A 167 -9.39 3.72 6.92
CA ILE A 167 -8.05 3.22 7.24
C ILE A 167 -8.12 2.20 8.38
N ILE A 168 -8.88 2.53 9.42
CA ILE A 168 -9.15 1.62 10.54
C ILE A 168 -10.64 1.26 10.60
N GLN A 169 -10.94 0.09 11.16
CA GLN A 169 -12.31 -0.39 11.29
C GLN A 169 -12.72 -0.66 12.74
N GLY A 170 -11.76 -0.95 13.61
CA GLY A 170 -11.99 -1.44 14.96
C GLY A 170 -12.70 -2.80 15.01
N THR A 171 -12.94 -3.27 16.19
CA THR A 171 -13.66 -4.54 16.45
C THR A 171 -15.09 -4.25 16.87
N VAL A 172 -16.05 -5.03 16.36
CA VAL A 172 -17.47 -4.89 16.73
C VAL A 172 -17.89 -6.12 17.50
N GLU A 173 -18.22 -5.90 18.78
CA GLU A 173 -18.72 -6.94 19.67
C GLU A 173 -19.99 -6.45 20.36
N ASN A 174 -21.03 -7.28 20.37
CA ASN A 174 -22.32 -6.95 21.00
C ASN A 174 -22.89 -5.59 20.53
N GLY A 175 -22.68 -5.25 19.25
CA GLY A 175 -23.15 -3.99 18.66
C GLY A 175 -22.34 -2.75 19.05
N LYS A 176 -21.27 -2.90 19.82
CA LYS A 176 -20.35 -1.82 20.16
C LYS A 176 -19.06 -1.95 19.39
N ARG A 177 -18.59 -0.85 18.82
CA ARG A 177 -17.29 -0.78 18.15
C ARG A 177 -16.25 -0.30 19.16
N THR A 178 -15.10 -0.97 19.20
CA THR A 178 -13.94 -0.63 20.02
C THR A 178 -12.71 -0.47 19.14
N LEU A 179 -11.79 0.37 19.56
CA LEU A 179 -10.49 0.60 18.90
C LEU A 179 -9.34 -0.09 19.63
N ASN A 180 -9.44 -0.17 20.97
CA ASN A 180 -8.35 -0.55 21.86
C ASN A 180 -7.10 0.34 21.66
N PRO A 181 -7.16 1.66 21.90
CA PRO A 181 -6.11 2.60 21.56
C PRO A 181 -4.76 2.31 22.24
N ASN A 182 -4.78 1.70 23.43
CA ASN A 182 -3.60 1.30 24.20
C ASN A 182 -3.14 -0.14 23.88
N GLY A 183 -3.88 -0.86 23.04
CA GLY A 183 -3.48 -2.19 22.60
C GLY A 183 -2.27 -2.13 21.68
N LEU A 184 -1.42 -3.15 21.77
CA LEU A 184 -0.24 -3.29 20.93
C LEU A 184 -0.65 -3.78 19.55
N VAL A 185 -0.07 -3.19 18.50
CA VAL A 185 -0.40 -3.51 17.10
C VAL A 185 0.20 -4.86 16.70
N GLU A 186 -0.63 -5.74 16.17
CA GLU A 186 -0.18 -6.99 15.56
C GLU A 186 0.28 -6.76 14.11
N ARG A 187 1.23 -7.61 13.66
CA ARG A 187 1.77 -7.49 12.30
C ARG A 187 0.67 -7.60 11.23
N GLN A 188 -0.30 -8.49 11.41
CA GLN A 188 -1.45 -8.61 10.52
C GLN A 188 -2.30 -7.32 10.46
N GLU A 189 -2.44 -6.61 11.57
CA GLU A 189 -3.13 -5.32 11.63
C GLU A 189 -2.31 -4.23 10.95
N LEU A 190 -0.99 -4.18 11.22
CA LEU A 190 -0.07 -3.25 10.55
C LEU A 190 -0.21 -3.35 9.02
N ILE A 191 -0.08 -4.56 8.47
CA ILE A 191 -0.14 -4.80 7.03
C ILE A 191 -1.50 -4.39 6.45
N ALA A 192 -2.60 -4.81 7.07
CA ALA A 192 -3.94 -4.50 6.59
C ALA A 192 -4.25 -2.99 6.67
N ILE A 193 -3.80 -2.32 7.73
CA ILE A 193 -3.98 -0.88 7.90
C ILE A 193 -3.13 -0.10 6.90
N LEU A 194 -1.88 -0.51 6.65
CA LEU A 194 -1.01 0.12 5.64
C LEU A 194 -1.58 -0.03 4.22
N ASN A 195 -2.08 -1.19 3.83
CA ASN A 195 -2.74 -1.37 2.54
C ASN A 195 -3.93 -0.43 2.37
N ARG A 196 -4.76 -0.26 3.41
CA ARG A 196 -5.88 0.67 3.39
C ARG A 196 -5.42 2.13 3.34
N ALA A 197 -4.42 2.50 4.15
CA ALA A 197 -3.85 3.85 4.17
C ALA A 197 -3.19 4.22 2.84
N SER A 198 -2.61 3.25 2.11
CA SER A 198 -2.07 3.43 0.77
C SER A 198 -3.15 3.45 -0.33
N GLY A 199 -4.44 3.36 0.02
CA GLY A 199 -5.55 3.33 -0.94
C GLY A 199 -5.64 2.02 -1.75
N LYS A 200 -5.00 0.94 -1.29
CA LYS A 200 -4.83 -0.33 -2.03
C LYS A 200 -5.93 -1.37 -1.76
N SER A 201 -6.98 -1.00 -1.05
CA SER A 201 -8.09 -1.92 -0.73
C SER A 201 -8.72 -2.58 -1.96
N GLY A 202 -8.79 -1.85 -3.09
CA GLY A 202 -9.32 -2.39 -4.34
C GLY A 202 -8.43 -3.50 -4.90
N GLU A 203 -7.13 -3.27 -4.95
CA GLU A 203 -6.13 -4.22 -5.42
C GLU A 203 -6.08 -5.46 -4.52
N VAL A 204 -6.09 -5.27 -3.21
CA VAL A 204 -6.15 -6.36 -2.22
C VAL A 204 -7.38 -7.23 -2.45
N ASN A 205 -8.56 -6.62 -2.59
CA ASN A 205 -9.80 -7.35 -2.84
C ASN A 205 -9.80 -8.11 -4.16
N ASN A 206 -9.05 -7.65 -5.15
CA ASN A 206 -8.91 -8.28 -6.46
C ASN A 206 -7.85 -9.40 -6.48
N VAL A 207 -7.06 -9.60 -5.43
CA VAL A 207 -6.14 -10.73 -5.34
C VAL A 207 -6.93 -12.04 -5.35
N LYS A 208 -6.67 -12.88 -6.36
CA LYS A 208 -7.35 -14.17 -6.47
C LYS A 208 -6.94 -15.12 -5.34
N TRP A 209 -7.86 -15.93 -4.84
CA TRP A 209 -7.54 -16.92 -3.80
C TRP A 209 -6.47 -17.91 -4.22
N SER A 210 -6.39 -18.27 -5.49
CA SER A 210 -5.28 -19.09 -6.00
C SER A 210 -3.93 -18.39 -5.86
N THR A 211 -3.85 -17.11 -6.19
CA THR A 211 -2.64 -16.29 -6.01
C THR A 211 -2.29 -16.19 -4.53
N THR A 212 -3.28 -15.87 -3.68
CA THR A 212 -3.11 -15.81 -2.22
C THR A 212 -2.49 -17.10 -1.68
N TYR A 213 -3.08 -18.25 -2.01
CA TYR A 213 -2.57 -19.55 -1.60
C TYR A 213 -1.14 -19.81 -2.10
N HIS A 214 -0.87 -19.56 -3.39
CA HIS A 214 0.46 -19.80 -3.96
C HIS A 214 1.53 -18.88 -3.39
N THR A 215 1.17 -17.66 -3.00
CA THR A 215 2.09 -16.74 -2.34
C THR A 215 2.40 -17.20 -0.92
N LEU A 216 1.35 -17.45 -0.12
CA LEU A 216 1.51 -17.72 1.31
C LEU A 216 2.11 -19.10 1.60
N LYS A 217 1.83 -20.13 0.80
CA LYS A 217 2.37 -21.49 1.01
C LYS A 217 3.89 -21.59 1.06
N ASN A 218 4.59 -20.56 0.57
CA ASN A 218 6.05 -20.51 0.61
C ASN A 218 6.60 -20.12 2.01
N TYR A 219 5.71 -19.74 2.94
CA TYR A 219 6.06 -19.36 4.30
C TYR A 219 5.67 -20.48 5.26
N PRO A 220 6.58 -20.86 6.20
CA PRO A 220 6.36 -22.00 7.07
C PRO A 220 5.17 -21.84 8.03
N ASP A 221 4.80 -20.60 8.34
CA ASP A 221 3.75 -20.19 9.27
C ASP A 221 2.50 -19.64 8.55
N SER A 222 2.32 -19.99 7.28
CA SER A 222 1.17 -19.53 6.49
C SER A 222 -0.19 -19.97 7.04
N GLN A 223 -0.23 -21.04 7.81
CA GLN A 223 -1.45 -21.55 8.43
C GLN A 223 -1.91 -20.70 9.63
N ASP A 224 -0.99 -19.93 10.22
CA ASP A 224 -1.29 -19.04 11.34
C ASP A 224 -1.97 -17.73 10.87
N VAL A 225 -1.91 -17.44 9.57
CA VAL A 225 -2.53 -16.24 9.01
C VAL A 225 -4.04 -16.40 8.89
N PRO A 226 -4.84 -15.64 9.64
CA PRO A 226 -6.28 -15.76 9.60
C PRO A 226 -6.84 -15.34 8.24
N THR A 227 -7.94 -15.96 7.84
CA THR A 227 -8.53 -15.78 6.50
C THR A 227 -8.74 -14.31 6.11
N TRP A 228 -9.10 -13.45 7.06
CA TRP A 228 -9.36 -12.05 6.81
C TRP A 228 -8.10 -11.26 6.36
N SER A 229 -6.90 -11.67 6.81
CA SER A 229 -5.64 -10.99 6.47
C SER A 229 -4.83 -11.69 5.37
N GLN A 230 -5.23 -12.88 4.90
CA GLN A 230 -4.48 -13.63 3.89
C GLN A 230 -4.26 -12.85 2.60
N ARG A 231 -5.29 -12.16 2.08
CA ARG A 231 -5.16 -11.32 0.88
C ARG A 231 -4.32 -10.08 1.13
N GLU A 232 -4.40 -9.52 2.34
CA GLU A 232 -3.58 -8.39 2.77
C GLU A 232 -2.08 -8.74 2.72
N TYR A 233 -1.71 -9.90 3.28
CA TYR A 233 -0.35 -10.43 3.19
C TYR A 233 0.06 -10.72 1.75
N ALA A 234 -0.78 -11.43 0.99
CA ALA A 234 -0.46 -11.79 -0.40
C ALA A 234 -0.25 -10.56 -1.30
N TYR A 235 -0.96 -9.47 -1.03
CA TYR A 235 -0.75 -8.20 -1.69
C TYR A 235 0.53 -7.52 -1.22
N ALA A 236 0.73 -7.38 0.09
CA ALA A 236 1.89 -6.71 0.66
C ALA A 236 3.22 -7.40 0.27
N LEU A 237 3.21 -8.72 0.15
CA LEU A 237 4.36 -9.53 -0.29
C LEU A 237 4.76 -9.31 -1.77
N GLN A 238 4.04 -8.52 -2.54
CA GLN A 238 4.49 -8.06 -3.86
C GLN A 238 5.54 -6.95 -3.75
N ASN A 239 5.69 -6.35 -2.56
CA ASN A 239 6.69 -5.33 -2.28
C ASN A 239 7.94 -5.96 -1.64
N GLU A 240 9.12 -5.69 -2.22
CA GLU A 240 10.40 -6.25 -1.77
C GLU A 240 10.77 -5.82 -0.34
N GLU A 241 10.49 -4.58 0.05
CA GLU A 241 10.80 -4.09 1.40
C GLU A 241 9.95 -4.79 2.44
N THR A 242 8.69 -5.09 2.14
CA THR A 242 7.83 -5.92 2.99
C THR A 242 8.39 -7.34 3.11
N GLN A 243 8.82 -7.97 1.99
CA GLN A 243 9.44 -9.29 2.03
C GLN A 243 10.71 -9.33 2.90
N LYS A 244 11.57 -8.31 2.77
CA LYS A 244 12.78 -8.17 3.59
C LYS A 244 12.44 -8.03 5.08
N ALA A 245 11.46 -7.18 5.42
CA ALA A 245 11.03 -6.96 6.80
C ALA A 245 10.47 -8.22 7.46
N LEU A 246 9.78 -9.07 6.69
CA LEU A 246 9.22 -10.33 7.18
C LEU A 246 10.28 -11.42 7.39
N ASN A 247 11.44 -11.30 6.77
CA ASN A 247 12.57 -12.23 6.93
C ASN A 247 12.17 -13.72 6.84
N GLY A 248 11.30 -14.06 5.89
CA GLY A 248 10.87 -15.44 5.61
C GLY A 248 9.79 -16.00 6.54
N LYS A 249 9.23 -15.20 7.46
CA LYS A 249 8.09 -15.57 8.33
C LYS A 249 7.01 -14.51 8.30
N LEU A 250 5.75 -14.93 8.36
CA LEU A 250 4.60 -14.03 8.37
C LEU A 250 4.29 -13.48 9.77
N GLU A 251 4.39 -14.33 10.78
CA GLU A 251 4.19 -14.01 12.21
C GLU A 251 2.99 -13.06 12.46
N PRO A 252 1.76 -13.47 12.10
CA PRO A 252 0.61 -12.56 12.04
C PRO A 252 0.28 -11.90 13.39
N GLU A 253 0.44 -12.62 14.50
CA GLU A 253 0.11 -12.14 15.85
C GLU A 253 1.31 -11.46 16.57
N LYS A 254 2.49 -11.42 15.92
CA LYS A 254 3.65 -10.73 16.49
C LYS A 254 3.32 -9.26 16.70
N LYS A 255 3.58 -8.77 17.92
CA LYS A 255 3.53 -7.33 18.19
C LYS A 255 4.69 -6.63 17.49
N VAL A 256 4.39 -5.57 16.76
CA VAL A 256 5.38 -4.84 15.97
C VAL A 256 6.02 -3.73 16.79
N THR A 257 7.34 -3.53 16.57
CA THR A 257 8.05 -2.48 17.26
C THR A 257 7.81 -1.10 16.61
N ARG A 258 8.16 -0.05 17.33
CA ARG A 258 8.13 1.33 16.83
C ARG A 258 9.02 1.49 15.59
N ALA A 259 10.20 0.85 15.59
CA ALA A 259 11.13 0.88 14.45
C ALA A 259 10.58 0.10 13.25
N GLU A 260 10.05 -1.12 13.46
CA GLU A 260 9.41 -1.91 12.39
C GLU A 260 8.27 -1.10 11.75
N THR A 261 7.43 -0.50 12.59
CA THR A 261 6.31 0.33 12.11
C THR A 261 6.78 1.58 11.36
N ALA A 262 7.80 2.28 11.87
CA ALA A 262 8.36 3.47 11.22
C ALA A 262 8.93 3.14 9.83
N SER A 263 9.68 2.04 9.71
CA SER A 263 10.19 1.56 8.42
C SER A 263 9.07 1.24 7.44
N GLN A 264 8.05 0.48 7.87
CA GLN A 264 6.94 0.12 7.00
C GLN A 264 6.12 1.35 6.57
N VAL A 265 5.88 2.31 7.45
CA VAL A 265 5.23 3.59 7.12
C VAL A 265 6.09 4.40 6.15
N TYR A 266 7.40 4.44 6.36
CA TYR A 266 8.33 5.14 5.47
C TYR A 266 8.24 4.62 4.04
N TYR A 267 8.38 3.31 3.84
CA TYR A 267 8.37 2.70 2.51
C TYR A 267 6.98 2.63 1.86
N SER A 268 5.93 2.45 2.65
CA SER A 268 4.57 2.24 2.11
C SER A 268 3.82 3.55 1.86
N LEU A 269 4.08 4.60 2.61
CA LEU A 269 3.30 5.84 2.59
C LEU A 269 4.16 7.07 2.29
N PHE A 270 5.23 7.25 3.06
CA PHE A 270 5.99 8.49 3.03
C PHE A 270 6.87 8.63 1.78
N LEU A 271 7.63 7.61 1.44
CA LEU A 271 8.53 7.63 0.29
C LEU A 271 7.78 7.69 -1.05
N PRO A 272 6.71 6.92 -1.28
CA PRO A 272 5.89 7.04 -2.49
C PRO A 272 5.28 8.44 -2.66
N ASP A 273 4.72 9.02 -1.60
CA ASP A 273 4.14 10.36 -1.64
C ASP A 273 5.20 11.44 -2.01
N LYS A 274 6.44 11.28 -1.52
CA LYS A 274 7.56 12.17 -1.92
C LYS A 274 8.00 11.97 -3.36
N GLN A 275 8.05 10.75 -3.85
CA GLN A 275 8.39 10.47 -5.23
C GLN A 275 7.33 11.01 -6.19
N GLU A 276 6.05 10.85 -5.86
CA GLU A 276 4.96 11.47 -6.62
C GLU A 276 5.03 13.00 -6.60
N ALA A 277 5.37 13.61 -5.47
CA ALA A 277 5.53 15.05 -5.36
C ALA A 277 6.73 15.58 -6.18
N SER A 278 7.83 14.83 -6.26
CA SER A 278 9.00 15.19 -7.07
C SER A 278 8.83 14.85 -8.55
N SER A 279 8.05 13.82 -8.88
CA SER A 279 7.76 13.42 -10.26
C SER A 279 6.76 14.35 -10.96
N LYS A 280 6.07 15.23 -10.22
CA LYS A 280 5.22 16.29 -10.81
C LYS A 280 5.97 17.23 -11.76
N ASN A 281 7.29 17.12 -11.85
CA ASN A 281 8.14 17.86 -12.78
C ASN A 281 8.78 16.99 -13.88
N THR A 282 8.40 15.74 -14.06
CA THR A 282 8.97 14.87 -15.09
C THR A 282 7.97 14.55 -16.21
N THR A 283 8.50 14.56 -17.44
CA THR A 283 7.98 14.14 -18.75
C THR A 283 6.77 13.19 -18.72
N PRO A 284 5.83 13.34 -19.67
CA PRO A 284 4.66 12.47 -19.75
C PRO A 284 5.05 11.01 -19.79
N VAL A 285 4.55 10.22 -18.85
CA VAL A 285 4.62 8.77 -18.95
C VAL A 285 3.81 8.37 -20.19
N GLU A 286 4.44 7.74 -21.16
CA GLU A 286 3.74 7.16 -22.30
C GLU A 286 2.91 5.96 -21.79
N PHE A 287 1.62 6.20 -21.58
CA PHE A 287 0.64 5.13 -21.37
C PHE A 287 -0.40 5.19 -22.49
N PRO A 288 -0.98 4.06 -22.91
CA PRO A 288 -2.00 4.04 -23.95
C PRO A 288 -3.25 4.76 -23.46
N TYR A 289 -3.70 5.77 -24.19
CA TYR A 289 -4.92 6.48 -23.92
C TYR A 289 -5.77 6.60 -25.21
N LYS A 290 -7.08 6.69 -25.03
CA LYS A 290 -8.03 6.86 -26.15
C LYS A 290 -8.19 8.29 -26.58
N ARG A 291 -8.18 9.22 -25.64
CA ARG A 291 -8.28 10.68 -25.89
C ARG A 291 -7.76 11.50 -24.74
N VAL A 292 -7.47 12.75 -25.01
CA VAL A 292 -7.07 13.75 -24.02
C VAL A 292 -8.12 14.84 -23.95
N LEU A 293 -8.45 15.29 -22.75
CA LEU A 293 -9.35 16.40 -22.48
C LEU A 293 -8.63 17.49 -21.70
N GLN A 294 -8.89 18.74 -22.02
CA GLN A 294 -8.59 19.85 -21.14
C GLN A 294 -9.79 20.09 -20.23
N VAL A 295 -9.57 20.04 -18.92
CA VAL A 295 -10.63 20.16 -17.94
C VAL A 295 -10.29 21.20 -16.88
N LYS A 296 -11.33 21.80 -16.33
CA LYS A 296 -11.23 22.51 -15.06
C LYS A 296 -11.27 21.48 -13.93
N THR A 297 -10.37 21.57 -12.97
CA THR A 297 -10.41 20.76 -11.76
C THR A 297 -10.73 21.60 -10.53
N THR A 298 -11.54 21.07 -9.65
CA THR A 298 -11.77 21.51 -8.27
C THR A 298 -11.53 20.32 -7.35
N ALA A 299 -11.65 20.50 -6.04
CA ALA A 299 -11.48 19.42 -5.11
C ALA A 299 -12.55 19.44 -4.01
N TYR A 300 -12.90 18.24 -3.52
CA TYR A 300 -13.83 18.02 -2.43
C TYR A 300 -13.28 17.01 -1.43
N ASP A 301 -13.86 16.96 -0.25
CA ASP A 301 -13.47 16.10 0.85
C ASP A 301 -14.72 15.59 1.61
N PHE A 302 -14.52 14.91 2.74
CA PHE A 302 -15.60 14.38 3.57
C PHE A 302 -16.38 15.43 4.39
N THR A 303 -15.95 16.70 4.43
CA THR A 303 -16.44 17.68 5.43
C THR A 303 -17.95 17.90 5.35
N ASN A 304 -18.54 17.85 4.15
CA ASN A 304 -19.96 18.14 3.94
C ASN A 304 -20.65 17.16 2.98
N GLY A 305 -20.17 15.92 2.89
CA GLY A 305 -20.68 14.98 1.89
C GLY A 305 -20.81 13.54 2.38
N PRO A 306 -21.40 12.70 1.55
CA PRO A 306 -21.48 11.27 1.80
C PRO A 306 -20.07 10.65 1.80
N THR A 307 -19.91 9.50 2.45
CA THR A 307 -18.68 8.70 2.42
C THR A 307 -18.56 7.83 1.17
N LYS A 308 -19.60 7.79 0.35
CA LYS A 308 -19.66 6.99 -0.89
C LYS A 308 -19.95 7.88 -2.08
N GLY A 309 -19.24 7.61 -3.18
CA GLY A 309 -19.53 8.19 -4.48
C GLY A 309 -20.81 7.64 -5.10
N TYR A 310 -21.19 8.17 -6.25
CA TYR A 310 -22.44 7.82 -6.97
C TYR A 310 -22.52 6.32 -7.34
N LEU A 311 -21.38 5.68 -7.65
CA LEU A 311 -21.34 4.22 -7.91
C LEU A 311 -21.41 3.37 -6.62
N GLY A 312 -21.60 3.97 -5.45
CA GLY A 312 -21.65 3.28 -4.17
C GLY A 312 -20.28 2.88 -3.61
N TRP A 313 -19.20 3.29 -4.26
CA TRP A 313 -17.84 3.03 -3.80
C TRP A 313 -17.44 4.00 -2.69
N ASP A 314 -16.67 3.53 -1.74
CA ASP A 314 -16.15 4.40 -0.69
C ASP A 314 -15.22 5.46 -1.29
N LEU A 315 -15.44 6.73 -0.90
CA LEU A 315 -14.64 7.84 -1.37
C LEU A 315 -13.20 7.70 -0.84
N ARG A 316 -12.24 7.81 -1.75
CA ARG A 316 -10.80 7.75 -1.51
C ARG A 316 -10.07 8.48 -2.61
N GLU A 317 -8.78 8.73 -2.43
CA GLU A 317 -7.93 9.22 -3.53
C GLU A 317 -8.08 8.32 -4.76
N GLY A 318 -8.12 8.94 -5.93
CA GLY A 318 -8.41 8.26 -7.18
C GLY A 318 -9.90 8.13 -7.51
N ILE A 319 -10.83 8.55 -6.64
CA ILE A 319 -12.25 8.74 -7.01
C ILE A 319 -12.46 10.19 -7.41
N VAL A 320 -13.13 10.38 -8.55
CA VAL A 320 -13.43 11.73 -9.03
C VAL A 320 -14.88 11.84 -9.50
N ALA A 321 -15.45 13.01 -9.23
CA ALA A 321 -16.76 13.36 -9.77
C ALA A 321 -16.62 13.97 -11.15
N VAL A 322 -17.49 13.57 -12.07
CA VAL A 322 -17.49 13.97 -13.48
C VAL A 322 -18.88 14.31 -13.96
N ASP A 323 -18.95 14.87 -15.17
CA ASP A 323 -20.19 14.90 -15.97
C ASP A 323 -20.27 13.59 -16.78
N PRO A 324 -21.24 12.69 -16.51
CA PRO A 324 -21.32 11.41 -17.19
C PRO A 324 -21.59 11.50 -18.70
N SER A 325 -22.10 12.66 -19.17
CA SER A 325 -22.29 12.92 -20.59
C SER A 325 -20.97 13.17 -21.35
N VAL A 326 -19.90 13.51 -20.63
CA VAL A 326 -18.56 13.78 -21.18
C VAL A 326 -17.60 12.64 -20.89
N ILE A 327 -17.60 12.16 -19.66
CA ILE A 327 -16.79 11.05 -19.16
C ILE A 327 -17.74 10.03 -18.53
N PRO A 328 -18.01 8.90 -19.18
CA PRO A 328 -18.88 7.86 -18.60
C PRO A 328 -18.39 7.37 -17.24
N LEU A 329 -19.31 7.05 -16.35
CA LEU A 329 -18.96 6.44 -15.06
C LEU A 329 -18.27 5.08 -15.27
N GLY A 330 -17.30 4.77 -14.40
CA GLY A 330 -16.42 3.60 -14.52
C GLY A 330 -15.19 3.85 -15.41
N THR A 331 -15.09 4.99 -16.10
CA THR A 331 -13.94 5.31 -16.94
C THR A 331 -12.68 5.48 -16.10
N HIS A 332 -11.59 4.84 -16.51
CA HIS A 332 -10.27 5.04 -15.94
C HIS A 332 -9.57 6.25 -16.57
N LEU A 333 -8.94 7.05 -15.74
CA LEU A 333 -8.35 8.33 -16.10
C LEU A 333 -6.92 8.44 -15.57
N TYR A 334 -6.11 9.22 -16.26
CA TYR A 334 -4.93 9.83 -15.66
C TYR A 334 -5.07 11.36 -15.75
N ILE A 335 -4.90 12.04 -14.61
CA ILE A 335 -5.09 13.48 -14.48
C ILE A 335 -3.76 14.12 -14.13
N GLU A 336 -3.24 15.01 -15.00
CA GLU A 336 -1.98 15.71 -14.72
C GLU A 336 -2.05 16.44 -13.37
N GLY A 337 -1.05 16.17 -12.51
CA GLY A 337 -0.96 16.77 -11.20
C GLY A 337 -1.86 16.15 -10.11
N TYR A 338 -2.61 15.08 -10.45
CA TYR A 338 -3.38 14.30 -9.46
C TYR A 338 -3.06 12.80 -9.52
N GLY A 339 -2.90 12.22 -10.72
CA GLY A 339 -2.59 10.81 -10.91
C GLY A 339 -3.72 9.98 -11.50
N TYR A 340 -3.66 8.65 -11.29
CA TYR A 340 -4.69 7.74 -11.76
C TYR A 340 -5.99 7.90 -10.98
N ALA A 341 -7.11 7.85 -11.71
CA ALA A 341 -8.44 8.05 -11.15
C ALA A 341 -9.50 7.20 -11.86
N VAL A 342 -10.65 7.05 -11.21
CA VAL A 342 -11.85 6.46 -11.78
C VAL A 342 -13.01 7.44 -11.64
N ALA A 343 -13.74 7.65 -12.73
CA ALA A 343 -14.98 8.42 -12.75
C ALA A 343 -16.08 7.64 -12.01
N ALA A 344 -16.16 7.76 -10.69
CA ALA A 344 -17.07 6.98 -9.86
C ALA A 344 -18.06 7.83 -9.04
N ASP A 345 -18.00 9.15 -9.24
CA ASP A 345 -18.90 10.07 -8.57
C ASP A 345 -19.47 11.13 -9.53
N ILE A 346 -20.51 11.84 -9.10
CA ILE A 346 -21.13 12.95 -9.82
C ILE A 346 -21.39 14.10 -8.86
N GLY A 347 -21.32 15.33 -9.38
CA GLY A 347 -21.66 16.52 -8.60
C GLY A 347 -22.69 17.37 -9.33
N SER A 348 -23.62 18.00 -8.60
CA SER A 348 -24.63 18.89 -9.18
C SER A 348 -24.01 20.06 -9.95
N LYS A 349 -22.82 20.50 -9.52
CA LYS A 349 -22.04 21.59 -10.13
C LYS A 349 -20.92 21.08 -11.06
N VAL A 350 -20.71 19.78 -11.15
CA VAL A 350 -19.69 19.19 -12.03
C VAL A 350 -20.30 18.90 -13.38
N LYS A 351 -20.08 19.82 -14.33
CA LYS A 351 -20.71 19.79 -15.67
C LYS A 351 -19.67 20.04 -16.76
N LYS A 352 -19.89 19.42 -17.92
CA LYS A 352 -19.02 19.53 -19.11
C LYS A 352 -17.59 19.06 -18.76
N ASN A 353 -16.60 19.84 -19.19
CA ASN A 353 -15.18 19.59 -18.93
C ASN A 353 -14.77 20.06 -17.52
N HIS A 354 -15.50 19.65 -16.51
CA HIS A 354 -15.20 19.89 -15.11
C HIS A 354 -15.09 18.56 -14.38
N ILE A 355 -14.02 18.38 -13.62
CA ILE A 355 -13.79 17.23 -12.75
C ILE A 355 -13.58 17.75 -11.34
N ASP A 356 -14.20 17.11 -10.37
CA ASP A 356 -14.02 17.38 -8.94
C ASP A 356 -13.22 16.23 -8.32
N LEU A 357 -12.05 16.55 -7.79
CA LEU A 357 -11.06 15.59 -7.30
C LEU A 357 -11.31 15.31 -5.84
N PHE A 358 -11.46 14.04 -5.48
CA PHE A 358 -11.53 13.71 -4.06
C PHE A 358 -10.16 13.87 -3.40
N MET A 359 -10.14 14.57 -2.28
CA MET A 359 -8.96 14.78 -1.42
C MET A 359 -9.21 14.21 -0.03
N ILE A 360 -8.17 13.64 0.59
CA ILE A 360 -8.30 13.00 1.90
C ILE A 360 -8.53 14.03 3.02
N SER A 361 -8.06 15.25 2.84
CA SER A 361 -8.21 16.27 3.87
C SER A 361 -8.79 17.59 3.34
N PRO A 362 -9.53 18.32 4.20
CA PRO A 362 -10.03 19.66 3.87
C PRO A 362 -8.92 20.65 3.48
N LYS A 363 -7.73 20.48 4.05
CA LYS A 363 -6.57 21.31 3.71
C LYS A 363 -6.12 21.08 2.27
N GLN A 364 -5.97 19.82 1.86
CA GLN A 364 -5.59 19.47 0.48
C GLN A 364 -6.62 19.95 -0.52
N ALA A 365 -7.92 19.82 -0.21
CA ALA A 365 -8.99 20.29 -1.07
C ALA A 365 -8.94 21.83 -1.23
N ARG A 366 -8.71 22.58 -0.15
CA ARG A 366 -8.54 24.04 -0.22
C ARG A 366 -7.27 24.45 -0.99
N ASP A 367 -6.15 23.78 -0.73
CA ASP A 367 -4.87 24.07 -1.37
C ASP A 367 -4.89 23.75 -2.87
N HIS A 368 -5.71 22.79 -3.29
CA HIS A 368 -5.91 22.50 -4.70
C HIS A 368 -6.54 23.70 -5.43
N GLY A 369 -7.58 24.29 -4.85
CA GLY A 369 -8.29 25.41 -5.46
C GLY A 369 -8.94 25.05 -6.81
N ILE A 370 -8.83 25.95 -7.78
CA ILE A 370 -9.30 25.75 -9.15
C ILE A 370 -8.09 25.72 -10.08
N LYS A 371 -7.96 24.66 -10.87
CA LYS A 371 -6.84 24.49 -11.82
C LYS A 371 -7.34 24.03 -13.17
N GLN A 372 -6.48 24.15 -14.19
CA GLN A 372 -6.63 23.49 -15.48
C GLN A 372 -5.69 22.29 -15.51
N ALA A 373 -6.18 21.17 -16.00
CA ALA A 373 -5.39 19.95 -16.13
C ALA A 373 -5.71 19.22 -17.44
N LYS A 374 -4.73 18.47 -17.96
CA LYS A 374 -5.01 17.47 -18.99
C LYS A 374 -5.46 16.18 -18.32
N VAL A 375 -6.47 15.58 -18.90
CA VAL A 375 -7.00 14.28 -18.50
C VAL A 375 -6.90 13.32 -19.67
N TYR A 376 -6.24 12.22 -19.43
CA TYR A 376 -6.07 11.12 -20.39
C TYR A 376 -7.11 10.05 -20.08
N ILE A 377 -7.95 9.75 -21.05
CA ILE A 377 -8.95 8.68 -20.96
C ILE A 377 -8.26 7.36 -21.32
N LEU A 378 -8.19 6.41 -20.39
CA LEU A 378 -7.38 5.19 -20.54
C LEU A 378 -8.16 4.02 -21.14
N ASN A 379 -9.48 3.94 -20.95
CA ASN A 379 -10.36 2.86 -21.45
C ASN A 379 -11.67 3.35 -22.05
#